data_c12b8511e76e339ec4337c1a42b148f1
#
_entry.id   c12b8511e76e339ec4337c1a42b148f1
#
_cell.length_a   1.000
_cell.length_b   1.000
_cell.length_c   1.000
_cell.angle_alpha   90.00
_cell.angle_beta   90.00
_cell.angle_gamma   90.00
#
_symmetry.space_group_name_H-M   'P 1'
#
loop_
_entity.id
_entity.type
_entity.pdbx_description
1 polymer ?
#
loop_
_entity_poly.entity_id
_entity_poly.type
_entity_poly.pdbx_seq_one_letter_code
_entity_poly.pdbx_strand_id
1 'polypeptide(L)'
;VTSYIDSLWRAKYPEIKVLNYTQGSASSDNTFASLSDNGPHIISMNIALVDIDKRDRRIFEIADGMRADLEQIPELKKREVNIGGGRGSGMGGQSVIDFEIYGYDFEETDSVARQLSRALRNIKGTADITISRSDYQPEYQVDFDREKLALNGLNLQTAAYFLRNRINGSVASYYREDGEEYDIKVMYAPEHRTEISDIENIVIVNNQGRGVRVKDVGTVV
;
A
#
# COMPACT_ATOMS: atom_id res chain seq x y z
N VAL A 1 -2.61 -13.80 -2.62
CA VAL A 1 -1.45 -13.80 -1.69
C VAL A 1 -1.94 -13.83 -0.24
N THR A 2 -2.72 -12.84 0.22
CA THR A 2 -3.14 -12.70 1.63
C THR A 2 -3.84 -13.94 2.16
N SER A 3 -4.86 -14.45 1.44
CA SER A 3 -5.60 -15.66 1.84
C SER A 3 -4.72 -16.91 1.86
N TYR A 4 -3.73 -16.97 0.96
CA TYR A 4 -2.76 -18.06 0.95
C TYR A 4 -1.88 -18.03 2.20
N ILE A 5 -1.35 -16.86 2.56
CA ILE A 5 -0.53 -16.71 3.78
C ILE A 5 -1.35 -17.02 5.03
N ASP A 6 -2.58 -16.55 5.13
CA ASP A 6 -3.46 -16.84 6.26
C ASP A 6 -3.68 -18.34 6.43
N SER A 7 -4.03 -19.03 5.34
CA SER A 7 -4.26 -20.49 5.37
C SER A 7 -2.98 -21.27 5.70
N LEU A 8 -1.84 -20.87 5.10
CA LEU A 8 -0.55 -21.51 5.34
C LEU A 8 -0.13 -21.37 6.81
N TRP A 9 -0.23 -20.18 7.36
CA TRP A 9 0.25 -19.91 8.70
C TRP A 9 -0.65 -20.50 9.77
N ARG A 10 -1.96 -20.52 9.59
CA ARG A 10 -2.88 -21.23 10.51
C ARG A 10 -2.63 -22.73 10.53
N ALA A 11 -2.25 -23.32 9.41
CA ALA A 11 -1.92 -24.74 9.33
C ALA A 11 -0.55 -25.07 9.94
N LYS A 12 0.44 -24.20 9.76
CA LYS A 12 1.85 -24.43 10.13
C LYS A 12 2.18 -24.00 11.56
N TYR A 13 1.47 -22.97 12.08
CA TYR A 13 1.74 -22.39 13.39
C TYR A 13 0.52 -22.49 14.30
N PRO A 14 0.34 -23.64 15.00
CA PRO A 14 -0.76 -23.83 15.91
C PRO A 14 -0.74 -22.86 17.12
N GLU A 15 0.41 -22.20 17.34
CA GLU A 15 0.55 -21.18 18.37
C GLU A 15 -0.15 -19.85 18.04
N ILE A 16 -0.66 -19.68 16.83
CA ILE A 16 -1.41 -18.48 16.46
C ILE A 16 -2.78 -18.50 17.16
N LYS A 17 -2.96 -17.55 18.08
CA LYS A 17 -4.24 -17.34 18.76
C LYS A 17 -5.17 -16.44 17.93
N VAL A 18 -4.63 -15.36 17.39
CA VAL A 18 -5.38 -14.41 16.55
C VAL A 18 -4.48 -13.98 15.39
N LEU A 19 -5.04 -13.96 14.20
CA LEU A 19 -4.41 -13.40 13.02
C LEU A 19 -5.42 -12.46 12.36
N ASN A 20 -5.09 -11.19 12.34
CA ASN A 20 -5.83 -10.14 11.65
C ASN A 20 -4.95 -9.58 10.55
N TYR A 21 -5.55 -9.26 9.41
CA TYR A 21 -4.83 -8.59 8.33
C TYR A 21 -5.63 -7.43 7.75
N THR A 22 -4.89 -6.46 7.25
CA THR A 22 -5.40 -5.34 6.47
C THR A 22 -4.69 -5.32 5.14
N GLN A 23 -5.45 -5.23 4.05
CA GLN A 23 -4.94 -5.11 2.70
C GLN A 23 -5.48 -3.85 2.06
N GLY A 24 -4.60 -3.07 1.46
CA GLY A 24 -4.97 -1.82 0.78
C GLY A 24 -4.72 -0.58 1.63
N SER A 25 -5.28 0.54 1.18
CA SER A 25 -5.18 1.81 1.90
C SER A 25 -6.16 1.84 3.06
N ALA A 26 -5.72 2.37 4.19
CA ALA A 26 -6.64 2.71 5.26
C ALA A 26 -7.64 3.80 4.80
N SER A 27 -8.82 3.81 5.41
CA SER A 27 -9.80 4.88 5.20
C SER A 27 -9.18 6.25 5.44
N SER A 28 -9.56 7.25 4.65
CA SER A 28 -9.12 8.64 4.79
C SER A 28 -9.44 9.25 6.16
N ASP A 29 -10.37 8.65 6.88
CA ASP A 29 -10.82 9.11 8.20
C ASP A 29 -9.90 8.65 9.35
N ASN A 30 -8.96 7.75 9.06
CA ASN A 30 -8.00 7.32 10.05
C ASN A 30 -6.77 8.26 10.05
N THR A 31 -6.72 9.15 11.03
CA THR A 31 -5.62 10.12 11.22
C THR A 31 -4.24 9.46 11.32
N PHE A 32 -4.19 8.20 11.77
CA PHE A 32 -2.95 7.42 11.87
C PHE A 32 -2.58 6.69 10.57
N ALA A 33 -3.46 6.66 9.58
CA ALA A 33 -3.19 6.04 8.29
C ALA A 33 -2.05 6.74 7.52
N SER A 34 -1.90 8.05 7.74
CA SER A 34 -0.83 8.85 7.14
C SER A 34 0.56 8.60 7.74
N LEU A 35 0.63 7.93 8.90
CA LEU A 35 1.87 7.63 9.62
C LEU A 35 2.42 6.22 9.30
N SER A 36 1.69 5.44 8.52
CA SER A 36 2.09 4.10 8.09
C SER A 36 2.12 4.01 6.57
N ASP A 37 2.95 3.13 6.05
CA ASP A 37 2.96 2.82 4.62
C ASP A 37 1.56 2.32 4.21
N ASN A 38 0.91 3.03 3.31
CA ASN A 38 -0.44 2.73 2.83
C ASN A 38 -0.43 2.60 1.32
N GLY A 39 -1.18 1.63 0.82
CA GLY A 39 -1.35 1.44 -0.62
C GLY A 39 -2.01 0.12 -0.96
N PRO A 40 -2.61 -0.02 -2.13
CA PRO A 40 -3.33 -1.23 -2.53
C PRO A 40 -2.43 -2.48 -2.60
N HIS A 41 -1.11 -2.26 -2.64
CA HIS A 41 -0.07 -3.29 -2.69
C HIS A 41 0.48 -3.67 -1.32
N ILE A 42 0.02 -3.03 -0.23
CA ILE A 42 0.52 -3.27 1.13
C ILE A 42 -0.43 -4.21 1.86
N ILE A 43 0.16 -5.22 2.49
CA ILE A 43 -0.51 -6.17 3.38
C ILE A 43 0.13 -6.04 4.75
N SER A 44 -0.67 -5.68 5.75
CA SER A 44 -0.25 -5.65 7.15
C SER A 44 -0.95 -6.75 7.91
N MET A 45 -0.17 -7.59 8.59
CA MET A 45 -0.69 -8.69 9.41
C MET A 45 -0.32 -8.50 10.86
N ASN A 46 -1.30 -8.61 11.75
CA ASN A 46 -1.09 -8.59 13.20
C ASN A 46 -1.40 -9.96 13.77
N ILE A 47 -0.41 -10.56 14.42
CA ILE A 47 -0.47 -11.93 14.90
C ILE A 47 -0.28 -11.92 16.41
N ALA A 48 -1.26 -12.42 17.13
CA ALA A 48 -1.15 -12.71 18.55
C ALA A 48 -0.93 -14.21 18.73
N LEU A 49 0.13 -14.57 19.45
CA LEU A 49 0.44 -15.94 19.80
C LEU A 49 -0.20 -16.30 21.14
N VAL A 50 -0.36 -17.61 21.40
CA VAL A 50 -0.69 -18.12 22.73
C VAL A 50 0.43 -17.79 23.72
N ASP A 51 0.13 -17.82 25.01
CA ASP A 51 1.06 -17.51 26.08
C ASP A 51 2.29 -18.41 26.02
N ILE A 52 3.44 -17.92 26.51
CA ILE A 52 4.73 -18.61 26.39
C ILE A 52 4.74 -19.98 27.09
N ASP A 53 3.98 -20.12 28.16
CA ASP A 53 3.80 -21.36 28.90
C ASP A 53 2.93 -22.41 28.20
N LYS A 54 2.26 -22.03 27.11
CA LYS A 54 1.38 -22.87 26.30
C LYS A 54 1.95 -23.20 24.93
N ARG A 55 3.22 -22.91 24.70
CA ARG A 55 3.89 -23.15 23.42
C ARG A 55 5.30 -23.66 23.62
N ASP A 56 5.73 -24.56 22.76
CA ASP A 56 7.09 -25.12 22.79
C ASP A 56 8.09 -24.20 22.08
N ARG A 57 7.66 -23.56 20.98
CA ARG A 57 8.52 -22.69 20.17
C ARG A 57 8.56 -21.27 20.74
N ARG A 58 9.77 -20.71 20.76
CA ARG A 58 9.97 -19.30 21.12
C ARG A 58 9.53 -18.38 20.00
N ILE A 59 9.19 -17.13 20.35
CA ILE A 59 8.71 -16.13 19.37
C ILE A 59 9.69 -15.89 18.21
N PHE A 60 10.99 -15.94 18.50
CA PHE A 60 12.03 -15.77 17.47
C PHE A 60 12.03 -16.95 16.47
N GLU A 61 11.86 -18.17 16.93
CA GLU A 61 11.81 -19.37 16.09
C GLU A 61 10.57 -19.35 15.18
N ILE A 62 9.44 -18.89 15.70
CA ILE A 62 8.21 -18.73 14.93
C ILE A 62 8.40 -17.61 13.88
N ALA A 63 8.97 -16.47 14.27
CA ALA A 63 9.23 -15.37 13.37
C ALA A 63 10.20 -15.73 12.24
N ASP A 64 11.27 -16.47 12.56
CA ASP A 64 12.23 -16.95 11.55
C ASP A 64 11.57 -17.93 10.58
N GLY A 65 10.70 -18.80 11.07
CA GLY A 65 9.89 -19.66 10.24
C GLY A 65 8.95 -18.88 9.31
N MET A 66 8.29 -17.84 9.83
CA MET A 66 7.43 -16.96 9.05
C MET A 66 8.22 -16.18 7.98
N ARG A 67 9.44 -15.70 8.30
CA ARG A 67 10.34 -15.07 7.31
C ARG A 67 10.67 -16.02 6.18
N ALA A 68 11.05 -17.26 6.51
CA ALA A 68 11.36 -18.28 5.52
C ALA A 68 10.17 -18.62 4.63
N ASP A 69 8.96 -18.63 5.18
CA ASP A 69 7.73 -18.85 4.40
C ASP A 69 7.47 -17.67 3.43
N LEU A 70 7.63 -16.45 3.89
CA LEU A 70 7.47 -15.25 3.05
C LEU A 70 8.52 -15.18 1.93
N GLU A 71 9.72 -15.71 2.15
CA GLU A 71 10.76 -15.79 1.11
C GLU A 71 10.37 -16.69 -0.07
N GLN A 72 9.50 -17.66 0.15
CA GLN A 72 9.01 -18.56 -0.88
C GLN A 72 7.92 -17.94 -1.76
N ILE A 73 7.44 -16.74 -1.43
CA ILE A 73 6.38 -16.04 -2.16
C ILE A 73 7.02 -14.97 -3.06
N PRO A 74 7.17 -15.24 -4.37
CA PRO A 74 7.90 -14.34 -5.28
C PRO A 74 7.16 -13.00 -5.52
N GLU A 75 5.85 -12.95 -5.30
CA GLU A 75 5.04 -11.75 -5.45
C GLU A 75 5.34 -10.70 -4.39
N LEU A 76 5.95 -11.09 -3.25
CA LEU A 76 6.30 -10.19 -2.18
C LEU A 76 7.68 -9.59 -2.41
N LYS A 77 7.74 -8.34 -2.85
CA LYS A 77 9.01 -7.61 -3.08
C LYS A 77 9.69 -7.20 -1.77
N LYS A 78 8.93 -6.67 -0.82
CA LYS A 78 9.38 -6.27 0.52
C LYS A 78 8.66 -7.11 1.57
N ARG A 79 9.40 -7.61 2.54
CA ARG A 79 8.91 -8.46 3.62
C ARG A 79 9.56 -8.03 4.92
N GLU A 80 8.77 -7.97 5.96
CA GLU A 80 9.24 -7.58 7.28
C GLU A 80 8.41 -8.30 8.35
N VAL A 81 9.08 -8.91 9.32
CA VAL A 81 8.45 -9.59 10.45
C VAL A 81 8.92 -8.96 11.75
N ASN A 82 8.14 -8.05 12.27
CA ASN A 82 8.44 -7.34 13.50
C ASN A 82 7.98 -8.16 14.71
N ILE A 83 8.89 -8.37 15.66
CA ILE A 83 8.60 -9.01 16.93
C ILE A 83 8.43 -7.91 17.98
N GLY A 84 7.21 -7.72 18.45
CA GLY A 84 6.92 -6.76 19.48
C GLY A 84 5.43 -6.51 19.54
N GLY A 85 4.87 -6.52 20.72
CA GLY A 85 3.46 -6.21 20.94
C GLY A 85 3.21 -4.74 20.63
N GLY A 86 2.01 -4.45 20.08
CA GLY A 86 1.59 -3.12 19.72
C GLY A 86 1.80 -2.05 20.78
N ARG A 87 1.51 -0.82 20.41
CA ARG A 87 1.51 0.43 21.21
C ARG A 87 2.26 0.35 22.55
N GLY A 88 3.56 0.63 22.54
CA GLY A 88 4.33 0.83 23.77
C GLY A 88 5.45 -0.14 24.06
N SER A 89 5.78 -1.07 23.19
CA SER A 89 6.89 -2.01 23.44
C SER A 89 8.27 -1.36 23.24
N GLY A 90 8.57 -0.39 24.07
CA GLY A 90 9.93 0.10 24.27
C GLY A 90 10.81 -0.83 25.12
N MET A 91 10.33 -2.03 25.45
CA MET A 91 11.09 -2.98 26.29
C MET A 91 11.00 -4.40 25.73
N GLY A 92 12.08 -4.84 25.11
CA GLY A 92 12.29 -6.24 24.71
C GLY A 92 12.00 -6.56 23.24
N GLY A 93 11.78 -5.56 22.38
CA GLY A 93 11.67 -5.73 20.95
C GLY A 93 13.01 -5.93 20.26
N GLN A 94 12.93 -6.20 18.98
CA GLN A 94 14.02 -6.24 18.05
C GLN A 94 14.87 -4.95 18.16
N SER A 95 16.19 -5.08 18.24
CA SER A 95 17.06 -3.92 18.14
C SER A 95 17.07 -3.45 16.70
N VAL A 96 16.51 -2.28 16.43
CA VAL A 96 16.58 -1.65 15.12
C VAL A 96 17.89 -0.89 15.02
N ILE A 97 18.62 -1.13 13.93
CA ILE A 97 19.85 -0.40 13.60
C ILE A 97 19.56 0.40 12.34
N ASP A 98 19.51 1.70 12.46
CA ASP A 98 19.28 2.60 11.34
C ASP A 98 20.61 3.12 10.80
N PHE A 99 20.79 3.03 9.49
CA PHE A 99 21.90 3.61 8.76
C PHE A 99 21.40 4.77 7.91
N GLU A 100 21.92 5.96 8.15
CA GLU A 100 21.61 7.13 7.36
C GLU A 100 22.70 7.36 6.31
N ILE A 101 22.30 7.45 5.04
CA ILE A 101 23.20 7.69 3.91
C ILE A 101 22.89 9.06 3.35
N TYR A 102 23.88 9.96 3.39
CA TYR A 102 23.76 11.33 2.90
C TYR A 102 24.50 11.48 1.58
N GLY A 103 23.89 12.19 0.64
CA GLY A 103 24.48 12.51 -0.67
C GLY A 103 23.63 13.48 -1.45
N TYR A 104 24.22 14.11 -2.46
CA TYR A 104 23.53 15.04 -3.36
C TYR A 104 22.92 14.33 -4.57
N ASP A 105 23.45 13.17 -4.92
CA ASP A 105 22.97 12.35 -6.03
C ASP A 105 22.19 11.15 -5.49
N PHE A 106 20.94 11.02 -5.94
CA PHE A 106 20.06 9.93 -5.51
C PHE A 106 20.46 8.58 -6.09
N GLU A 107 21.05 8.55 -7.31
CA GLU A 107 21.47 7.28 -7.91
C GLU A 107 22.70 6.71 -7.19
N GLU A 108 23.64 7.58 -6.83
CA GLU A 108 24.82 7.19 -6.05
C GLU A 108 24.41 6.71 -4.66
N THR A 109 23.56 7.45 -3.95
CA THR A 109 23.08 7.05 -2.61
C THR A 109 22.31 5.74 -2.65
N ASP A 110 21.49 5.50 -3.66
CA ASP A 110 20.81 4.22 -3.88
C ASP A 110 21.80 3.08 -4.13
N SER A 111 22.82 3.32 -4.93
CA SER A 111 23.85 2.31 -5.20
C SER A 111 24.55 1.90 -3.91
N VAL A 112 24.94 2.87 -3.08
CA VAL A 112 25.56 2.63 -1.77
C VAL A 112 24.60 1.87 -0.84
N ALA A 113 23.34 2.29 -0.75
CA ALA A 113 22.33 1.63 0.08
C ALA A 113 22.15 0.15 -0.31
N ARG A 114 22.08 -0.14 -1.62
CA ARG A 114 21.98 -1.52 -2.13
C ARG A 114 23.24 -2.34 -1.86
N GLN A 115 24.44 -1.74 -1.90
CA GLN A 115 25.68 -2.42 -1.55
C GLN A 115 25.72 -2.73 -0.07
N LEU A 116 25.35 -1.77 0.78
CA LEU A 116 25.26 -1.95 2.23
C LEU A 116 24.25 -3.03 2.59
N SER A 117 23.06 -2.99 2.01
CA SER A 117 22.02 -4.02 2.22
C SER A 117 22.53 -5.43 1.89
N ARG A 118 23.25 -5.57 0.77
CA ARG A 118 23.86 -6.87 0.38
C ARG A 118 24.93 -7.33 1.37
N ALA A 119 25.75 -6.42 1.86
CA ALA A 119 26.77 -6.75 2.86
C ALA A 119 26.14 -7.18 4.19
N LEU A 120 25.12 -6.46 4.64
CA LEU A 120 24.41 -6.75 5.89
C LEU A 120 23.71 -8.11 5.87
N ARG A 121 23.15 -8.53 4.73
CA ARG A 121 22.50 -9.87 4.59
C ARG A 121 23.44 -11.04 4.89
N ASN A 122 24.75 -10.84 4.75
CA ASN A 122 25.74 -11.87 5.03
C ASN A 122 26.18 -11.90 6.51
N ILE A 123 25.68 -10.99 7.33
CA ILE A 123 26.04 -10.91 8.76
C ILE A 123 25.04 -11.78 9.53
N LYS A 124 25.55 -12.71 10.31
CA LYS A 124 24.72 -13.58 11.15
C LYS A 124 24.04 -12.75 12.25
N GLY A 125 22.72 -12.89 12.35
CA GLY A 125 21.90 -12.21 13.35
C GLY A 125 21.20 -10.95 12.81
N THR A 126 21.43 -10.58 11.54
CA THR A 126 20.62 -9.54 10.87
C THR A 126 19.42 -10.17 10.19
N ALA A 127 18.27 -9.49 10.27
CA ALA A 127 17.03 -9.86 9.61
C ALA A 127 16.30 -8.60 9.12
N ASP A 128 15.34 -8.77 8.23
CA ASP A 128 14.42 -7.70 7.79
C ASP A 128 15.14 -6.42 7.31
N ILE A 129 16.21 -6.59 6.51
CA ILE A 129 16.99 -5.46 5.99
C ILE A 129 16.18 -4.75 4.92
N THR A 130 15.77 -3.54 5.22
CA THR A 130 14.96 -2.70 4.34
C THR A 130 15.71 -1.44 3.93
N ILE A 131 15.38 -0.93 2.76
CA ILE A 131 15.83 0.38 2.29
C ILE A 131 14.56 1.25 2.31
N SER A 132 14.63 2.42 2.95
CA SER A 132 13.48 3.33 3.12
C SER A 132 12.96 3.88 1.79
N ARG A 133 13.86 4.05 0.79
CA ARG A 133 13.43 4.46 -0.54
C ARG A 133 12.66 3.33 -1.20
N SER A 134 11.41 3.60 -1.54
CA SER A 134 10.56 2.66 -2.27
C SER A 134 11.07 2.49 -3.70
N ASP A 135 11.03 1.26 -4.21
CA ASP A 135 11.15 1.02 -5.64
C ASP A 135 10.02 1.76 -6.37
N TYR A 136 10.30 2.23 -7.59
CA TYR A 136 9.28 2.84 -8.43
C TYR A 136 8.08 1.91 -8.55
N GLN A 137 6.91 2.44 -8.21
CA GLN A 137 5.66 1.76 -8.48
C GLN A 137 5.18 2.17 -9.86
N PRO A 138 4.74 1.23 -10.69
CA PRO A 138 4.11 1.61 -11.93
C PRO A 138 2.83 2.41 -11.60
N GLU A 139 2.74 3.60 -12.17
CA GLU A 139 1.58 4.47 -12.04
C GLU A 139 1.18 4.98 -13.43
N TYR A 140 -0.09 5.25 -13.61
CA TYR A 140 -0.57 5.94 -14.79
C TYR A 140 -0.59 7.44 -14.50
N GLN A 141 0.12 8.21 -15.35
CA GLN A 141 0.09 9.65 -15.30
C GLN A 141 -0.81 10.18 -16.41
N VAL A 142 -1.64 11.14 -16.08
CA VAL A 142 -2.46 11.84 -17.06
C VAL A 142 -1.95 13.25 -17.20
N ASP A 143 -1.28 13.52 -18.32
CA ASP A 143 -0.78 14.85 -18.67
C ASP A 143 -1.82 15.60 -19.49
N PHE A 144 -2.43 16.61 -18.86
CA PHE A 144 -3.46 17.43 -19.47
C PHE A 144 -2.89 18.62 -20.22
N ASP A 145 -3.30 18.78 -21.49
CA ASP A 145 -3.02 19.94 -22.30
C ASP A 145 -3.93 21.11 -21.92
N ARG A 146 -3.35 22.16 -21.34
CA ARG A 146 -4.09 23.32 -20.83
C ARG A 146 -4.82 24.09 -21.95
N GLU A 147 -4.26 24.14 -23.14
CA GLU A 147 -4.87 24.82 -24.28
C GLU A 147 -6.09 24.05 -24.77
N LYS A 148 -5.97 22.74 -24.92
CA LYS A 148 -7.10 21.87 -25.29
C LYS A 148 -8.19 21.88 -24.24
N LEU A 149 -7.86 21.89 -22.95
CA LEU A 149 -8.83 22.05 -21.87
C LEU A 149 -9.61 23.37 -22.03
N ALA A 150 -8.90 24.49 -22.20
CA ALA A 150 -9.53 25.82 -22.36
C ALA A 150 -10.44 25.87 -23.57
N LEU A 151 -10.00 25.35 -24.72
CA LEU A 151 -10.82 25.27 -25.95
C LEU A 151 -12.13 24.46 -25.74
N ASN A 152 -12.13 23.48 -24.84
CA ASN A 152 -13.29 22.68 -24.50
C ASN A 152 -14.08 23.22 -23.30
N GLY A 153 -13.76 24.43 -22.81
CA GLY A 153 -14.45 25.03 -21.66
C GLY A 153 -14.18 24.32 -20.34
N LEU A 154 -13.00 23.69 -20.22
CA LEU A 154 -12.51 23.01 -19.03
C LEU A 154 -11.27 23.71 -18.48
N ASN A 155 -10.99 23.49 -17.20
CA ASN A 155 -9.74 23.82 -16.58
C ASN A 155 -9.10 22.58 -15.95
N LEU A 156 -7.81 22.66 -15.60
CA LEU A 156 -7.06 21.55 -15.04
C LEU A 156 -7.66 21.02 -13.74
N GLN A 157 -8.11 21.92 -12.86
CA GLN A 157 -8.70 21.52 -11.57
C GLN A 157 -9.98 20.70 -11.76
N THR A 158 -10.87 21.16 -12.67
CA THR A 158 -12.12 20.45 -12.98
C THR A 158 -11.82 19.09 -13.61
N ALA A 159 -10.89 19.05 -14.57
CA ALA A 159 -10.52 17.79 -15.24
C ALA A 159 -9.93 16.77 -14.25
N ALA A 160 -8.98 17.19 -13.42
CA ALA A 160 -8.38 16.33 -12.40
C ALA A 160 -9.40 15.87 -11.36
N TYR A 161 -10.31 16.73 -10.91
CA TYR A 161 -11.37 16.39 -9.97
C TYR A 161 -12.33 15.33 -10.54
N PHE A 162 -12.77 15.50 -11.79
CA PHE A 162 -13.62 14.51 -12.46
C PHE A 162 -12.93 13.16 -12.60
N LEU A 163 -11.65 13.15 -13.05
CA LEU A 163 -10.87 11.94 -13.21
C LEU A 163 -10.73 11.20 -11.88
N ARG A 164 -10.29 11.92 -10.83
CA ARG A 164 -10.15 11.36 -9.48
C ARG A 164 -11.44 10.72 -8.98
N ASN A 165 -12.57 11.42 -9.13
CA ASN A 165 -13.86 10.92 -8.63
C ASN A 165 -14.35 9.69 -9.40
N ARG A 166 -14.03 9.57 -10.68
CA ARG A 166 -14.39 8.40 -11.48
C ARG A 166 -13.58 7.16 -11.13
N ILE A 167 -12.29 7.35 -10.84
CA ILE A 167 -11.36 6.26 -10.52
C ILE A 167 -11.45 5.89 -9.03
N ASN A 168 -11.26 6.87 -8.15
CA ASN A 168 -11.20 6.64 -6.69
C ASN A 168 -12.58 6.67 -6.03
N GLY A 169 -13.57 7.23 -6.71
CA GLY A 169 -14.90 7.44 -6.19
C GLY A 169 -15.05 8.70 -5.33
N SER A 170 -16.28 9.08 -5.14
CA SER A 170 -16.68 10.15 -4.23
C SER A 170 -17.86 9.69 -3.37
N VAL A 171 -17.89 10.10 -2.12
CA VAL A 171 -19.05 9.90 -1.25
C VAL A 171 -20.19 10.79 -1.76
N ALA A 172 -21.23 10.18 -2.26
CA ALA A 172 -22.39 10.88 -2.84
C ALA A 172 -23.49 11.14 -1.80
N SER A 173 -23.61 10.24 -0.81
CA SER A 173 -24.62 10.28 0.23
C SER A 173 -24.24 9.32 1.36
N TYR A 174 -25.07 9.30 2.39
CA TYR A 174 -24.93 8.41 3.54
C TYR A 174 -26.19 7.56 3.70
N TYR A 175 -25.99 6.30 3.98
CA TYR A 175 -27.06 5.40 4.41
C TYR A 175 -27.03 5.31 5.93
N ARG A 176 -28.19 5.50 6.57
CA ARG A 176 -28.32 5.48 8.03
C ARG A 176 -29.23 4.33 8.46
N GLU A 177 -28.71 3.47 9.31
CA GLU A 177 -29.44 2.34 9.88
C GLU A 177 -28.98 2.08 11.31
N ASP A 178 -29.90 1.86 12.21
CA ASP A 178 -29.65 1.52 13.63
C ASP A 178 -28.70 2.48 14.39
N GLY A 179 -28.67 3.75 13.98
CA GLY A 179 -27.79 4.76 14.58
C GLY A 179 -26.39 4.82 13.99
N GLU A 180 -26.08 3.95 13.04
CA GLU A 180 -24.84 3.93 12.27
C GLU A 180 -25.00 4.64 10.94
N GLU A 181 -23.91 5.21 10.43
CA GLU A 181 -23.87 5.93 9.16
C GLU A 181 -22.86 5.29 8.22
N TYR A 182 -23.31 4.91 7.02
CA TYR A 182 -22.50 4.22 6.01
C TYR A 182 -22.37 5.08 4.77
N ASP A 183 -21.12 5.25 4.29
CA ASP A 183 -20.84 6.01 3.08
C ASP A 183 -21.39 5.32 1.83
N ILE A 184 -22.19 6.05 1.04
CA ILE A 184 -22.56 5.65 -0.32
C ILE A 184 -21.54 6.22 -1.28
N LYS A 185 -20.56 5.40 -1.67
CA LYS A 185 -19.48 5.77 -2.55
C LYS A 185 -19.81 5.44 -4.01
N VAL A 186 -19.73 6.43 -4.88
CA VAL A 186 -19.98 6.29 -6.33
C VAL A 186 -18.65 6.34 -7.09
N MET A 187 -18.38 5.32 -7.89
CA MET A 187 -17.19 5.22 -8.75
C MET A 187 -17.49 4.36 -9.97
N TYR A 188 -16.60 4.35 -10.94
CA TYR A 188 -16.71 3.39 -12.04
C TYR A 188 -16.54 1.96 -11.55
N ALA A 189 -17.29 1.04 -12.15
CA ALA A 189 -17.15 -0.38 -11.86
C ALA A 189 -15.73 -0.88 -12.21
N PRO A 190 -15.21 -1.90 -11.51
CA PRO A 190 -13.83 -2.38 -11.72
C PRO A 190 -13.49 -2.68 -13.17
N GLU A 191 -14.42 -3.24 -13.94
CA GLU A 191 -14.27 -3.57 -15.35
C GLU A 191 -14.07 -2.37 -16.29
N HIS A 192 -14.35 -1.16 -15.81
CA HIS A 192 -14.20 0.10 -16.56
C HIS A 192 -13.05 0.97 -16.07
N ARG A 193 -12.08 0.39 -15.36
CA ARG A 193 -10.89 1.08 -14.83
C ARG A 193 -9.66 0.17 -14.68
N THR A 194 -9.53 -0.81 -15.57
CA THR A 194 -8.45 -1.80 -15.56
C THR A 194 -7.37 -1.50 -16.59
N GLU A 195 -7.74 -0.87 -17.70
CA GLU A 195 -6.83 -0.61 -18.81
C GLU A 195 -6.61 0.89 -19.04
N ILE A 196 -5.51 1.22 -19.71
CA ILE A 196 -5.21 2.60 -20.11
C ILE A 196 -6.36 3.18 -20.95
N SER A 197 -6.90 2.37 -21.86
CA SER A 197 -8.02 2.75 -22.72
C SER A 197 -9.28 3.16 -21.93
N ASP A 198 -9.48 2.59 -20.75
CA ASP A 198 -10.60 2.98 -19.88
C ASP A 198 -10.41 4.40 -19.36
N ILE A 199 -9.19 4.74 -18.94
CA ILE A 199 -8.84 6.09 -18.47
C ILE A 199 -8.96 7.11 -19.60
N GLU A 200 -8.43 6.79 -20.77
CA GLU A 200 -8.50 7.65 -21.98
C GLU A 200 -9.94 7.97 -22.40
N ASN A 201 -10.85 7.02 -22.22
CA ASN A 201 -12.27 7.17 -22.61
C ASN A 201 -13.17 7.76 -21.51
N ILE A 202 -12.63 8.07 -20.32
CA ILE A 202 -13.39 8.78 -19.28
C ILE A 202 -13.89 10.12 -19.84
N VAL A 203 -15.20 10.36 -19.67
CA VAL A 203 -15.85 11.60 -20.12
C VAL A 203 -15.89 12.61 -18.99
N ILE A 204 -15.30 13.77 -19.24
CA ILE A 204 -15.36 14.95 -18.37
C ILE A 204 -16.44 15.86 -18.93
N VAL A 205 -17.34 16.34 -18.08
CA VAL A 205 -18.42 17.23 -18.51
C VAL A 205 -18.05 18.67 -18.18
N ASN A 206 -18.11 19.55 -19.17
CA ASN A 206 -17.86 20.97 -18.97
C ASN A 206 -19.11 21.71 -18.42
N ASN A 207 -18.95 22.99 -18.11
CA ASN A 207 -20.03 23.82 -17.55
C ASN A 207 -21.23 24.02 -18.50
N GLN A 208 -21.07 23.68 -19.78
CA GLN A 208 -22.14 23.75 -20.82
C GLN A 208 -22.82 22.40 -21.00
N GLY A 209 -22.49 21.38 -20.22
CA GLY A 209 -23.03 20.03 -20.33
C GLY A 209 -22.43 19.19 -21.47
N ARG A 210 -21.34 19.69 -22.13
CA ARG A 210 -20.67 18.94 -23.19
C ARG A 210 -19.68 17.96 -22.60
N GLY A 211 -19.76 16.71 -23.03
CA GLY A 211 -18.79 15.65 -22.67
C GLY A 211 -17.53 15.73 -23.54
N VAL A 212 -16.36 15.69 -22.91
CA VAL A 212 -15.04 15.65 -23.53
C VAL A 212 -14.26 14.47 -22.97
N ARG A 213 -13.64 13.66 -23.82
CA ARG A 213 -12.85 12.51 -23.36
C ARG A 213 -11.47 12.94 -22.88
N VAL A 214 -10.90 12.23 -21.93
CA VAL A 214 -9.54 12.49 -21.43
C VAL A 214 -8.54 12.52 -22.57
N LYS A 215 -8.58 11.55 -23.50
CA LYS A 215 -7.69 11.48 -24.67
C LYS A 215 -7.77 12.68 -25.61
N ASP A 216 -8.88 13.41 -25.60
CA ASP A 216 -9.05 14.59 -26.46
C ASP A 216 -8.34 15.82 -25.87
N VAL A 217 -8.05 15.82 -24.57
CA VAL A 217 -7.49 16.93 -23.80
C VAL A 217 -6.22 16.59 -23.02
N GLY A 218 -5.72 15.37 -23.13
CA GLY A 218 -4.53 14.91 -22.44
C GLY A 218 -3.99 13.61 -23.01
N THR A 219 -2.88 13.16 -22.44
CA THR A 219 -2.23 11.89 -22.76
C THR A 219 -2.09 11.07 -21.50
N VAL A 220 -2.33 9.76 -21.59
CA VAL A 220 -2.11 8.81 -20.50
C VAL A 220 -0.81 8.06 -20.78
N VAL A 221 0.10 8.06 -19.82
CA VAL A 221 1.44 7.43 -19.89
C VAL A 221 1.70 6.58 -18.67
#